data_717a44afd1a8b48ad7f863eff489de6a
#
_entry.id   717a44afd1a8b48ad7f863eff489de6a
#
_cell.length_a   1.000
_cell.length_b   1.000
_cell.length_c   1.000
_cell.angle_alpha   90.00
_cell.angle_beta   90.00
_cell.angle_gamma   90.00
#
_symmetry.space_group_name_H-M   'P 1'
#
loop_
_entity.id
_entity.type
_entity.pdbx_description
1 polymer ?
#
loop_
_entity_poly.entity_id
_entity_poly.type
_entity_poly.pdbx_seq_one_letter_code
_entity_poly.pdbx_strand_id
1 'polypeptide(L)'
;MIAVGLTRALGVRGTVILACVLVLVVTAYGVAQDLGMVEPPAHASPAPKRTGGCRPKPTRAATADIPSSYLRLYCKAGARSRIPWPVLAAIGKVESDHGRVRLPGVRSGSNWAGACGPMQIGCVLHSKAGNAWARYGHGRPHDPAQAIPAAARYLVDHGARRNLDQAIFAYNHSWSYVAEVKQLARRYTSRRSGRS
;
A
#
# COMPACT_ATOMS: atom_id res chain seq x y z
N MET A 1 0.41 -59.44 -18.79
CA MET A 1 0.67 -59.41 -20.24
C MET A 1 0.44 -57.98 -20.71
N ILE A 2 1.49 -57.46 -21.06
CA ILE A 2 2.09 -56.71 -22.15
C ILE A 2 1.97 -55.20 -21.93
N ALA A 3 3.11 -54.69 -21.48
CA ALA A 3 3.54 -53.29 -21.67
C ALA A 3 3.90 -53.06 -23.17
N VAL A 4 3.93 -51.84 -23.61
CA VAL A 4 4.82 -51.19 -24.64
C VAL A 4 4.15 -49.85 -24.91
N GLY A 5 4.66 -48.71 -24.53
CA GLY A 5 5.92 -48.14 -25.05
C GLY A 5 5.57 -47.09 -26.08
N LEU A 6 5.45 -45.80 -25.71
CA LEU A 6 5.57 -44.70 -26.70
C LEU A 6 6.35 -43.53 -26.09
N THR A 7 7.68 -43.74 -26.01
CA THR A 7 8.65 -42.65 -26.02
C THR A 7 9.15 -42.51 -27.47
N ARG A 8 8.96 -41.36 -28.08
CA ARG A 8 9.91 -40.72 -29.02
C ARG A 8 9.21 -39.64 -29.88
N ALA A 9 9.82 -38.52 -29.84
CA ALA A 9 10.02 -37.54 -30.91
C ALA A 9 9.50 -36.11 -30.64
N LEU A 10 10.15 -35.41 -29.75
CA LEU A 10 10.06 -33.95 -29.72
C LEU A 10 11.41 -33.34 -29.23
N GLY A 11 12.54 -33.80 -29.75
CA GLY A 11 13.84 -33.40 -29.22
C GLY A 11 14.76 -32.59 -30.14
N VAL A 12 14.52 -32.46 -31.42
CA VAL A 12 15.56 -31.87 -32.31
C VAL A 12 15.10 -30.59 -33.02
N ARG A 13 13.84 -30.41 -33.32
CA ARG A 13 13.39 -29.22 -34.06
C ARG A 13 13.23 -27.97 -33.19
N GLY A 14 12.93 -28.11 -31.90
CA GLY A 14 12.77 -26.98 -30.97
C GLY A 14 14.10 -26.30 -30.56
N THR A 15 15.17 -27.10 -30.47
CA THR A 15 16.49 -26.59 -30.03
C THR A 15 17.19 -25.78 -31.11
N VAL A 16 17.03 -26.14 -32.39
CA VAL A 16 17.63 -25.41 -33.49
C VAL A 16 16.94 -24.04 -33.70
N ILE A 17 15.65 -23.95 -33.54
CA ILE A 17 14.91 -22.69 -33.69
C ILE A 17 15.29 -21.72 -32.58
N LEU A 18 15.43 -22.18 -31.33
CA LEU A 18 15.82 -21.33 -30.20
C LEU A 18 17.25 -20.79 -30.36
N ALA A 19 18.18 -21.61 -30.86
CA ALA A 19 19.55 -21.20 -31.13
C ALA A 19 19.65 -20.16 -32.27
N CYS A 20 18.87 -20.30 -33.32
CA CYS A 20 18.83 -19.32 -34.40
C CYS A 20 18.25 -17.96 -33.97
N VAL A 21 17.22 -17.95 -33.13
CA VAL A 21 16.63 -16.71 -32.62
C VAL A 21 17.64 -15.99 -31.71
N LEU A 22 18.36 -16.73 -30.87
CA LEU A 22 19.35 -16.13 -29.96
C LEU A 22 20.55 -15.53 -30.73
N VAL A 23 21.01 -16.19 -31.77
CA VAL A 23 22.12 -15.70 -32.66
C VAL A 23 21.68 -14.44 -33.41
N LEU A 24 20.45 -14.39 -33.93
CA LEU A 24 19.94 -13.21 -34.62
C LEU A 24 19.76 -12.00 -33.71
N VAL A 25 19.36 -12.21 -32.46
CA VAL A 25 19.23 -11.12 -31.48
C VAL A 25 20.62 -10.57 -31.09
N VAL A 26 21.61 -11.45 -30.89
CA VAL A 26 22.96 -11.01 -30.52
C VAL A 26 23.65 -10.29 -31.69
N THR A 27 23.47 -10.75 -32.93
CA THR A 27 24.03 -10.07 -34.10
C THR A 27 23.37 -8.74 -34.40
N ALA A 28 22.03 -8.61 -34.19
CA ALA A 28 21.32 -7.35 -34.33
C ALA A 28 21.76 -6.32 -33.28
N TYR A 29 22.02 -6.77 -32.05
CA TYR A 29 22.51 -5.90 -30.98
C TYR A 29 23.97 -5.43 -31.20
N GLY A 30 24.82 -6.30 -31.69
CA GLY A 30 26.22 -6.00 -32.01
C GLY A 30 26.36 -4.97 -33.15
N VAL A 31 25.58 -5.15 -34.22
CA VAL A 31 25.59 -4.23 -35.36
C VAL A 31 25.02 -2.84 -35.04
N ALA A 32 24.04 -2.77 -34.13
CA ALA A 32 23.47 -1.49 -33.71
C ALA A 32 24.43 -0.65 -32.86
N GLN A 33 25.37 -1.28 -32.16
CA GLN A 33 26.38 -0.56 -31.37
C GLN A 33 27.50 0.01 -32.23
N ASP A 34 27.89 -0.71 -33.31
CA ASP A 34 28.94 -0.27 -34.24
C ASP A 34 28.49 0.89 -35.13
N LEU A 35 27.18 1.09 -35.32
CA LEU A 35 26.64 2.20 -36.12
C LEU A 35 26.37 3.48 -35.31
N GLY A 36 26.73 3.53 -34.02
CA GLY A 36 26.54 4.72 -33.19
C GLY A 36 25.08 5.15 -33.03
N MET A 37 24.12 4.26 -33.36
CA MET A 37 22.68 4.57 -33.36
C MET A 37 21.96 4.34 -32.03
N VAL A 38 22.65 3.82 -31.02
CA VAL A 38 22.10 3.66 -29.68
C VAL A 38 22.90 4.56 -28.74
N GLU A 39 22.48 5.78 -28.60
CA GLU A 39 22.90 6.56 -27.44
C GLU A 39 22.40 5.82 -26.19
N PRO A 40 23.27 5.59 -25.18
CA PRO A 40 22.78 5.08 -23.90
C PRO A 40 21.73 6.08 -23.38
N PRO A 41 20.61 5.63 -22.84
CA PRO A 41 19.59 6.54 -22.32
C PRO A 41 20.29 7.51 -21.36
N ALA A 42 20.24 8.78 -21.69
CA ALA A 42 20.77 9.85 -20.85
C ALA A 42 20.37 9.51 -19.40
N HIS A 43 21.35 9.42 -18.52
CA HIS A 43 21.12 9.12 -17.10
C HIS A 43 19.96 9.98 -16.65
N ALA A 44 18.79 9.35 -16.50
CA ALA A 44 17.64 10.03 -15.93
C ALA A 44 18.12 10.53 -14.58
N SER A 45 18.28 11.85 -14.47
CA SER A 45 18.63 12.50 -13.22
C SER A 45 17.75 11.88 -12.14
N PRO A 46 18.32 11.34 -11.05
CA PRO A 46 17.51 10.72 -10.02
C PRO A 46 16.46 11.73 -9.62
N ALA A 47 15.19 11.38 -9.84
CA ALA A 47 14.07 12.25 -9.50
C ALA A 47 14.33 12.76 -8.07
N PRO A 48 14.21 14.06 -7.81
CA PRO A 48 14.61 14.66 -6.55
C PRO A 48 13.98 13.82 -5.44
N LYS A 49 14.79 13.26 -4.55
CA LYS A 49 14.32 12.56 -3.35
C LYS A 49 13.44 13.55 -2.62
N ARG A 50 12.13 13.46 -2.87
CA ARG A 50 11.14 14.26 -2.14
C ARG A 50 11.31 13.86 -0.68
N THR A 51 12.10 14.61 0.04
CA THR A 51 12.18 14.58 1.50
C THR A 51 10.79 14.97 2.00
N GLY A 52 9.95 13.92 2.09
CA GLY A 52 8.53 14.07 2.24
C GLY A 52 8.16 14.40 3.66
N GLY A 53 8.32 15.66 4.05
CA GLY A 53 7.60 16.20 5.19
C GLY A 53 6.09 16.07 4.96
N CYS A 54 5.33 15.93 6.05
CA CYS A 54 3.88 15.92 5.99
C CYS A 54 3.34 17.17 5.29
N ARG A 55 2.47 16.98 4.31
CA ARG A 55 1.73 18.08 3.68
C ARG A 55 0.23 17.78 3.76
N PRO A 56 -0.59 18.66 4.36
CA PRO A 56 -0.23 19.86 5.14
C PRO A 56 0.63 19.55 6.38
N LYS A 57 1.27 20.57 6.97
CA LYS A 57 2.05 20.39 8.19
C LYS A 57 1.15 19.97 9.35
N PRO A 58 1.59 19.00 10.22
CA PRO A 58 0.85 18.62 11.40
C PRO A 58 0.67 19.80 12.37
N THR A 59 -0.49 19.86 13.01
CA THR A 59 -0.74 20.80 14.11
C THR A 59 -0.03 20.33 15.39
N ARG A 60 0.02 21.22 16.42
CA ARG A 60 0.45 20.83 17.76
C ARG A 60 -0.38 19.68 18.31
N ALA A 61 -1.71 19.68 18.04
CA ALA A 61 -2.60 18.59 18.44
C ALA A 61 -2.20 17.25 17.79
N ALA A 62 -1.85 17.26 16.51
CA ALA A 62 -1.41 16.07 15.82
C ALA A 62 -0.09 15.52 16.38
N THR A 63 0.90 16.40 16.64
CA THR A 63 2.20 15.98 17.17
C THR A 63 2.16 15.52 18.62
N ALA A 64 1.19 16.00 19.40
CA ALA A 64 0.96 15.55 20.78
C ALA A 64 0.22 14.21 20.86
N ASP A 65 -0.70 13.95 19.91
CA ASP A 65 -1.55 12.76 19.93
C ASP A 65 -0.91 11.56 19.19
N ILE A 66 -0.27 11.82 18.06
CA ILE A 66 0.24 10.76 17.15
C ILE A 66 1.71 10.42 17.50
N PRO A 67 2.05 9.16 17.80
CA PRO A 67 3.45 8.77 17.96
C PRO A 67 4.27 9.15 16.72
N SER A 68 5.46 9.68 16.90
CA SER A 68 6.29 10.23 15.82
C SER A 68 6.61 9.20 14.72
N SER A 69 6.76 7.92 15.08
CA SER A 69 6.93 6.82 14.12
C SER A 69 5.70 6.64 13.23
N TYR A 70 4.51 6.68 13.82
CA TYR A 70 3.24 6.57 13.08
C TYR A 70 3.00 7.78 12.21
N LEU A 71 3.26 8.99 12.71
CA LEU A 71 3.09 10.23 11.94
C LEU A 71 3.91 10.18 10.64
N ARG A 72 5.17 9.74 10.72
CA ARG A 72 6.01 9.56 9.52
C ARG A 72 5.41 8.56 8.52
N LEU A 73 4.85 7.46 9.02
CA LEU A 73 4.21 6.44 8.18
C LEU A 73 2.94 6.96 7.51
N TYR A 74 2.08 7.67 8.24
CA TYR A 74 0.88 8.31 7.67
C TYR A 74 1.24 9.31 6.57
N CYS A 75 2.22 10.18 6.81
CA CYS A 75 2.67 11.15 5.82
C CYS A 75 3.24 10.47 4.57
N LYS A 76 4.06 9.44 4.74
CA LYS A 76 4.64 8.67 3.63
C LYS A 76 3.56 7.93 2.82
N ALA A 77 2.64 7.26 3.51
CA ALA A 77 1.54 6.54 2.86
C ALA A 77 0.59 7.50 2.15
N GLY A 78 0.22 8.61 2.79
CA GLY A 78 -0.65 9.62 2.21
C GLY A 78 -0.07 10.25 0.94
N ALA A 79 1.23 10.60 0.96
CA ALA A 79 1.91 11.15 -0.20
C ALA A 79 1.95 10.16 -1.39
N ARG A 80 2.16 8.86 -1.12
CA ARG A 80 2.23 7.82 -2.16
C ARG A 80 0.86 7.49 -2.75
N SER A 81 -0.17 7.42 -1.92
CA SER A 81 -1.52 7.03 -2.34
C SER A 81 -2.37 8.21 -2.81
N ARG A 82 -1.93 9.46 -2.59
CA ARG A 82 -2.70 10.70 -2.79
C ARG A 82 -3.95 10.74 -1.89
N ILE A 83 -3.86 10.14 -0.71
CA ILE A 83 -4.86 10.26 0.35
C ILE A 83 -4.34 11.28 1.37
N PRO A 84 -5.16 12.19 1.88
CA PRO A 84 -4.74 13.11 2.94
C PRO A 84 -4.24 12.33 4.15
N TRP A 85 -2.97 12.53 4.54
CA TRP A 85 -2.37 11.81 5.69
C TRP A 85 -3.19 11.95 6.98
N PRO A 86 -3.87 13.09 7.26
CA PRO A 86 -4.66 13.19 8.48
C PRO A 86 -5.86 12.27 8.51
N VAL A 87 -6.38 11.86 7.35
CA VAL A 87 -7.44 10.84 7.27
C VAL A 87 -6.90 9.47 7.69
N LEU A 88 -5.73 9.07 7.19
CA LEU A 88 -5.09 7.82 7.61
C LEU A 88 -4.77 7.83 9.11
N ALA A 89 -4.32 8.97 9.64
CA ALA A 89 -4.05 9.13 11.06
C ALA A 89 -5.34 9.07 11.90
N ALA A 90 -6.42 9.70 11.42
CA ALA A 90 -7.71 9.66 12.11
C ALA A 90 -8.27 8.24 12.15
N ILE A 91 -8.19 7.48 11.07
CA ILE A 91 -8.55 6.06 11.05
C ILE A 91 -7.72 5.30 12.08
N GLY A 92 -6.39 5.42 12.07
CA GLY A 92 -5.54 4.73 13.04
C GLY A 92 -5.80 5.15 14.51
N LYS A 93 -6.28 6.38 14.73
CA LYS A 93 -6.74 6.84 16.06
C LYS A 93 -7.99 6.09 16.50
N VAL A 94 -9.01 6.09 15.66
CA VAL A 94 -10.31 5.47 15.97
C VAL A 94 -10.17 3.95 16.13
N GLU A 95 -9.40 3.30 15.27
CA GLU A 95 -9.27 1.85 15.26
C GLU A 95 -8.47 1.29 16.45
N SER A 96 -7.43 1.99 16.88
CA SER A 96 -6.51 1.39 17.86
C SER A 96 -5.72 2.39 18.69
N ASP A 97 -6.10 3.68 18.68
CA ASP A 97 -5.28 4.74 19.27
C ASP A 97 -3.81 4.65 18.78
N HIS A 98 -3.63 4.56 17.46
CA HIS A 98 -2.32 4.37 16.83
C HIS A 98 -1.56 3.13 17.36
N GLY A 99 -2.26 2.02 17.57
CA GLY A 99 -1.70 0.76 18.06
C GLY A 99 -1.40 0.74 19.58
N ARG A 100 -1.81 1.76 20.33
CA ARG A 100 -1.56 1.85 21.78
C ARG A 100 -2.51 1.02 22.62
N VAL A 101 -3.78 0.88 22.18
CA VAL A 101 -4.76 0.08 22.93
C VAL A 101 -4.37 -1.38 22.98
N ARG A 102 -4.67 -2.02 24.13
CA ARG A 102 -4.41 -3.43 24.38
C ARG A 102 -5.68 -4.26 24.18
N LEU A 103 -6.25 -4.18 22.97
CA LEU A 103 -7.42 -4.96 22.61
C LEU A 103 -7.02 -6.14 21.70
N PRO A 104 -7.81 -7.23 21.65
CA PRO A 104 -7.60 -8.34 20.74
C PRO A 104 -7.47 -7.84 19.29
N GLY A 105 -6.55 -8.44 18.53
CA GLY A 105 -6.32 -8.09 17.14
C GLY A 105 -5.38 -6.89 16.91
N VAL A 106 -5.14 -6.01 17.90
CA VAL A 106 -4.31 -4.81 17.67
C VAL A 106 -2.82 -5.14 17.55
N ARG A 107 -2.29 -5.92 18.48
CA ARG A 107 -0.84 -6.25 18.54
C ARG A 107 -0.52 -7.66 18.08
N SER A 108 -1.49 -8.56 18.15
CA SER A 108 -1.38 -9.95 17.72
C SER A 108 -2.75 -10.56 17.47
N GLY A 109 -2.82 -11.65 16.70
CA GLY A 109 -4.07 -12.36 16.39
C GLY A 109 -5.09 -11.48 15.65
N SER A 110 -6.36 -11.76 15.87
CA SER A 110 -7.48 -10.99 15.34
C SER A 110 -8.49 -10.67 16.44
N ASN A 111 -9.31 -9.66 16.23
CA ASN A 111 -10.48 -9.45 17.08
C ASN A 111 -11.61 -10.45 16.70
N TRP A 112 -12.74 -10.39 17.43
CA TRP A 112 -13.89 -11.27 17.18
C TRP A 112 -14.50 -11.14 15.78
N ALA A 113 -14.30 -9.99 15.11
CA ALA A 113 -14.75 -9.76 13.73
C ALA A 113 -13.72 -10.18 12.68
N GLY A 114 -12.51 -10.60 13.07
CA GLY A 114 -11.43 -10.99 12.16
C GLY A 114 -10.57 -9.82 11.68
N ALA A 115 -10.59 -8.68 12.37
CA ALA A 115 -9.75 -7.53 12.05
C ALA A 115 -8.41 -7.57 12.79
N CYS A 116 -7.35 -7.06 12.18
CA CYS A 116 -5.97 -7.16 12.64
C CYS A 116 -5.20 -5.85 12.53
N GLY A 117 -4.24 -5.70 13.43
CA GLY A 117 -3.22 -4.66 13.42
C GLY A 117 -3.74 -3.28 13.81
N PRO A 118 -2.86 -2.27 13.78
CA PRO A 118 -3.20 -0.94 14.25
C PRO A 118 -4.22 -0.21 13.37
N MET A 119 -4.47 -0.70 12.17
CA MET A 119 -5.49 -0.16 11.26
C MET A 119 -6.75 -1.03 11.21
N GLN A 120 -6.83 -2.11 12.01
CA GLN A 120 -7.96 -3.02 12.12
C GLN A 120 -8.51 -3.49 10.75
N ILE A 121 -7.60 -3.87 9.84
CA ILE A 121 -7.96 -4.39 8.52
C ILE A 121 -8.38 -5.85 8.67
N GLY A 122 -9.47 -6.26 7.99
CA GLY A 122 -9.88 -7.67 7.93
C GLY A 122 -8.75 -8.56 7.44
N CYS A 123 -8.37 -9.56 8.23
CA CYS A 123 -7.21 -10.43 7.97
C CYS A 123 -7.52 -11.93 8.09
N VAL A 124 -8.75 -12.27 8.43
CA VAL A 124 -9.20 -13.65 8.58
C VAL A 124 -10.18 -13.98 7.49
N LEU A 125 -9.90 -15.05 6.75
CA LEU A 125 -10.77 -15.54 5.69
C LEU A 125 -12.13 -15.98 6.30
N HIS A 126 -13.22 -15.66 5.59
CA HIS A 126 -14.60 -15.94 6.01
C HIS A 126 -15.02 -15.32 7.36
N SER A 127 -14.30 -14.30 7.83
CA SER A 127 -14.70 -13.53 9.01
C SER A 127 -15.68 -12.39 8.64
N LYS A 128 -16.30 -11.79 9.66
CA LYS A 128 -17.18 -10.64 9.49
C LYS A 128 -16.47 -9.43 8.86
N ALA A 129 -15.19 -9.21 9.20
CA ALA A 129 -14.36 -8.16 8.61
C ALA A 129 -13.80 -8.53 7.23
N GLY A 130 -14.00 -9.78 6.77
CA GLY A 130 -13.42 -10.27 5.53
C GLY A 130 -11.90 -10.41 5.58
N ASN A 131 -11.27 -10.65 4.43
CA ASN A 131 -9.82 -10.74 4.30
C ASN A 131 -9.27 -9.69 3.33
N ALA A 132 -9.47 -8.43 3.65
CA ALA A 132 -8.90 -7.32 2.90
C ALA A 132 -7.35 -7.32 2.94
N TRP A 133 -6.76 -7.90 4.00
CA TRP A 133 -5.31 -8.05 4.10
C TRP A 133 -4.71 -8.86 2.95
N ALA A 134 -5.35 -9.92 2.51
CA ALA A 134 -4.88 -10.71 1.38
C ALA A 134 -4.74 -9.89 0.08
N ARG A 135 -5.59 -8.89 -0.11
CA ARG A 135 -5.57 -8.03 -1.29
C ARG A 135 -4.67 -6.80 -1.13
N TYR A 136 -4.67 -6.17 0.03
CA TYR A 136 -4.03 -4.87 0.25
C TYR A 136 -2.78 -4.95 1.12
N GLY A 137 -2.60 -6.01 1.88
CA GLY A 137 -1.48 -6.19 2.81
C GLY A 137 -0.26 -6.85 2.18
N HIS A 138 0.87 -6.68 2.86
CA HIS A 138 2.09 -7.45 2.66
C HIS A 138 2.73 -7.66 4.04
N GLY A 139 3.34 -8.82 4.26
CA GLY A 139 3.97 -9.15 5.53
C GLY A 139 2.96 -9.27 6.68
N ARG A 140 3.20 -8.60 7.81
CA ARG A 140 2.42 -8.76 9.04
C ARG A 140 1.42 -7.62 9.25
N PRO A 141 0.12 -7.90 9.46
CA PRO A 141 -0.90 -6.87 9.66
C PRO A 141 -0.69 -6.04 10.94
N HIS A 142 0.06 -6.55 11.91
CA HIS A 142 0.36 -5.88 13.18
C HIS A 142 1.54 -4.89 13.08
N ASP A 143 2.32 -4.94 11.99
CA ASP A 143 3.36 -3.96 11.72
C ASP A 143 2.75 -2.68 11.12
N PRO A 144 2.85 -1.52 11.81
CA PRO A 144 2.31 -0.27 11.29
C PRO A 144 2.93 0.15 9.95
N ALA A 145 4.18 -0.25 9.69
CA ALA A 145 4.85 0.02 8.40
C ALA A 145 4.20 -0.73 7.23
N GLN A 146 3.47 -1.81 7.51
CA GLN A 146 2.71 -2.59 6.54
C GLN A 146 1.22 -2.22 6.56
N ALA A 147 0.63 -2.07 7.75
CA ALA A 147 -0.80 -1.84 7.93
C ALA A 147 -1.24 -0.47 7.38
N ILE A 148 -0.49 0.59 7.63
CA ILE A 148 -0.84 1.95 7.17
C ILE A 148 -0.86 2.06 5.65
N PRO A 149 0.14 1.59 4.90
CA PRO A 149 0.05 1.53 3.45
C PRO A 149 -1.08 0.64 2.92
N ALA A 150 -1.40 -0.46 3.60
CA ALA A 150 -2.52 -1.34 3.22
C ALA A 150 -3.86 -0.61 3.35
N ALA A 151 -4.10 0.10 4.46
CA ALA A 151 -5.27 0.95 4.64
C ALA A 151 -5.38 2.03 3.55
N ALA A 152 -4.26 2.65 3.18
CA ALA A 152 -4.26 3.63 2.10
C ALA A 152 -4.64 3.01 0.74
N ARG A 153 -4.14 1.81 0.42
CA ARG A 153 -4.53 1.07 -0.80
C ARG A 153 -6.01 0.71 -0.79
N TYR A 154 -6.51 0.23 0.35
CA TYR A 154 -7.95 -0.04 0.54
C TYR A 154 -8.80 1.19 0.18
N LEU A 155 -8.50 2.34 0.76
CA LEU A 155 -9.24 3.57 0.49
C LEU A 155 -9.16 4.00 -0.98
N VAL A 156 -8.00 3.86 -1.62
CA VAL A 156 -7.84 4.17 -3.06
C VAL A 156 -8.73 3.28 -3.91
N ASP A 157 -8.74 1.99 -3.65
CA ASP A 157 -9.53 1.00 -4.38
C ASP A 157 -11.04 1.23 -4.20
N HIS A 158 -11.46 1.73 -3.02
CA HIS A 158 -12.83 2.14 -2.73
C HIS A 158 -13.14 3.60 -3.16
N GLY A 159 -12.32 4.15 -4.06
CA GLY A 159 -12.64 5.40 -4.74
C GLY A 159 -12.33 6.68 -3.97
N ALA A 160 -11.48 6.65 -2.94
CA ALA A 160 -11.19 7.81 -2.09
C ALA A 160 -10.70 9.06 -2.85
N ARG A 161 -10.13 8.88 -4.04
CA ARG A 161 -9.70 10.01 -4.88
C ARG A 161 -10.86 10.76 -5.53
N ARG A 162 -12.03 10.14 -5.63
CA ARG A 162 -13.26 10.71 -6.20
C ARG A 162 -14.25 11.08 -5.10
N ASN A 163 -14.44 10.19 -4.15
CA ASN A 163 -15.34 10.38 -3.01
C ASN A 163 -14.73 9.79 -1.75
N LEU A 164 -14.09 10.66 -0.96
CA LEU A 164 -13.40 10.26 0.26
C LEU A 164 -14.38 9.74 1.32
N ASP A 165 -15.57 10.33 1.42
CA ASP A 165 -16.57 9.96 2.42
C ASP A 165 -17.09 8.54 2.17
N GLN A 166 -17.35 8.18 0.92
CA GLN A 166 -17.75 6.83 0.54
C GLN A 166 -16.63 5.80 0.81
N ALA A 167 -15.38 6.15 0.57
CA ALA A 167 -14.27 5.26 0.87
C ALA A 167 -14.08 5.03 2.38
N ILE A 168 -14.26 6.08 3.20
CA ILE A 168 -14.26 5.95 4.66
C ILE A 168 -15.48 5.13 5.12
N PHE A 169 -16.64 5.33 4.51
CA PHE A 169 -17.82 4.53 4.78
C PHE A 169 -17.59 3.04 4.45
N ALA A 170 -16.97 2.72 3.33
CA ALA A 170 -16.61 1.34 2.96
C ALA A 170 -15.67 0.69 4.00
N TYR A 171 -14.88 1.48 4.72
CA TYR A 171 -13.97 0.98 5.76
C TYR A 171 -14.70 0.42 6.99
N ASN A 172 -15.78 1.08 7.42
CA ASN A 172 -16.49 0.71 8.67
C ASN A 172 -18.03 0.59 8.51
N HIS A 173 -18.60 0.91 7.37
CA HIS A 173 -20.05 0.90 7.08
C HIS A 173 -20.90 1.77 8.04
N SER A 174 -20.34 2.87 8.55
CA SER A 174 -20.99 3.78 9.48
C SER A 174 -20.76 5.24 9.12
N TRP A 175 -21.81 6.02 8.95
CA TRP A 175 -21.72 7.47 8.72
C TRP A 175 -21.24 8.24 9.95
N SER A 176 -21.50 7.75 11.18
CA SER A 176 -20.94 8.34 12.41
C SER A 176 -19.42 8.16 12.43
N TYR A 177 -18.92 7.01 11.99
CA TYR A 177 -17.47 6.79 11.82
C TYR A 177 -16.86 7.76 10.78
N VAL A 178 -17.54 7.98 9.65
CA VAL A 178 -17.09 8.96 8.64
C VAL A 178 -16.99 10.35 9.26
N ALA A 179 -18.01 10.77 10.02
CA ALA A 179 -18.03 12.08 10.68
C ALA A 179 -16.88 12.22 11.70
N GLU A 180 -16.63 11.20 12.51
CA GLU A 180 -15.57 11.16 13.51
C GLU A 180 -14.17 11.24 12.86
N VAL A 181 -13.91 10.41 11.85
CA VAL A 181 -12.64 10.42 11.09
C VAL A 181 -12.41 11.80 10.49
N LYS A 182 -13.42 12.42 9.88
CA LYS A 182 -13.29 13.76 9.29
C LYS A 182 -13.04 14.83 10.33
N GLN A 183 -13.67 14.74 11.48
CA GLN A 183 -13.48 15.68 12.58
C GLN A 183 -12.04 15.60 13.12
N LEU A 184 -11.53 14.40 13.37
CA LEU A 184 -10.14 14.18 13.77
C LEU A 184 -9.14 14.64 12.71
N ALA A 185 -9.38 14.34 11.45
CA ALA A 185 -8.52 14.76 10.35
C ALA A 185 -8.41 16.29 10.26
N ARG A 186 -9.52 17.02 10.42
CA ARG A 186 -9.51 18.49 10.51
C ARG A 186 -8.68 18.96 11.71
N ARG A 187 -8.85 18.37 12.89
CA ARG A 187 -8.10 18.72 14.11
C ARG A 187 -6.59 18.55 13.94
N TYR A 188 -6.16 17.60 13.11
CA TYR A 188 -4.75 17.34 12.84
C TYR A 188 -4.12 18.35 11.86
N THR A 189 -4.91 19.13 11.13
CA THR A 189 -4.43 20.07 10.12
C THR A 189 -4.89 21.50 10.30
N SER A 190 -6.01 21.74 11.01
CA SER A 190 -6.50 23.10 11.26
C SER A 190 -5.71 23.74 12.40
N ARG A 191 -5.07 24.87 12.12
CA ARG A 191 -4.67 25.78 13.20
C ARG A 191 -5.95 26.27 13.86
N ARG A 192 -6.05 26.13 15.19
CA ARG A 192 -7.03 26.94 15.90
C ARG A 192 -6.73 28.40 15.56
N SER A 193 -7.59 29.05 14.79
CA SER A 193 -7.61 30.52 14.75
C SER A 193 -7.86 30.94 16.19
N GLY A 194 -6.84 31.49 16.85
CA GLY A 194 -7.00 32.09 18.15
C GLY A 194 -8.05 33.19 18.02
N ARG A 195 -9.21 33.03 18.62
CA ARG A 195 -10.03 34.16 19.00
C ARG A 195 -9.29 34.83 20.14
N SER A 196 -8.59 35.90 19.81
CA SER A 196 -8.25 36.96 20.74
C SER A 196 -9.53 37.69 21.15
#